data_5401ab3da53cc1036830ec36fd49b24f
#
_entry.id   5401ab3da53cc1036830ec36fd49b24f
#
_cell.length_a   1.000
_cell.length_b   1.000
_cell.length_c   1.000
_cell.angle_alpha   90.00
_cell.angle_beta   90.00
_cell.angle_gamma   90.00
#
_symmetry.space_group_name_H-M   'P 1'
#
loop_
_entity.id
_entity.type
_entity.pdbx_description
1 polymer ?
#
loop_
_entity_poly.entity_id
_entity_poly.type
_entity_poly.pdbx_seq_one_letter_code
_entity_poly.pdbx_strand_id
1 'polypeptide(L)'
;MLEETLETHSDARSDYKYKNIFSEYANRIEALRKDLKRLKYLKIIQTDNTDRYDRSKFVISVKHAPMSSHELYEILLHRYHLQMEMLAGTYVLAMTTVGDTQEGLDRLRDALLEIDKEIDTRQGRPAAIETDLPLSGRQPALEKVWTIAEAVNRRDKIQKRSFEDSIGCISVEYAYLYPPGSPLIVPGERITKEAVEIL
;
A
#
# COMPACT_ATOMS: atom_id res chain seq x y z
N MET A 1 32.40 -32.53 24.26
CA MET A 1 32.79 -31.13 24.35
C MET A 1 33.48 -30.79 23.03
N LEU A 2 32.71 -30.43 22.05
CA LEU A 2 33.15 -29.90 20.76
C LEU A 2 32.46 -28.57 20.60
N GLU A 3 33.14 -27.48 20.96
CA GLU A 3 32.81 -26.14 20.54
C GLU A 3 33.19 -26.04 19.06
N GLU A 4 32.23 -26.18 18.17
CA GLU A 4 32.34 -25.72 16.80
C GLU A 4 32.15 -24.19 16.84
N THR A 5 33.26 -23.48 16.80
CA THR A 5 33.28 -22.08 16.43
C THR A 5 32.77 -21.93 15.01
N LEU A 6 31.54 -21.46 14.87
CA LEU A 6 31.04 -20.92 13.60
C LEU A 6 31.87 -19.68 13.27
N GLU A 7 32.97 -19.87 12.55
CA GLU A 7 33.65 -18.79 11.84
C GLU A 7 32.67 -18.26 10.78
N THR A 8 32.00 -17.17 11.11
CA THR A 8 31.30 -16.36 10.12
C THR A 8 32.35 -15.72 9.22
N HIS A 9 32.78 -16.41 8.19
CA HIS A 9 33.44 -15.78 7.06
C HIS A 9 32.39 -14.88 6.39
N SER A 10 32.23 -13.63 6.89
CA SER A 10 31.63 -12.59 6.11
C SER A 10 32.56 -12.33 4.93
N ASP A 11 32.21 -12.86 3.79
CA ASP A 11 32.97 -12.64 2.56
C ASP A 11 32.90 -11.12 2.25
N ALA A 12 34.00 -10.43 2.49
CA ALA A 12 34.10 -8.97 2.27
C ALA A 12 33.70 -8.56 0.84
N ARG A 13 33.81 -9.49 -0.12
CA ARG A 13 33.31 -9.32 -1.50
C ARG A 13 31.78 -9.31 -1.57
N SER A 14 31.10 -10.11 -0.74
CA SER A 14 29.66 -10.14 -0.63
C SER A 14 29.15 -8.81 -0.11
N ASP A 15 29.70 -8.33 0.99
CA ASP A 15 29.29 -7.04 1.61
C ASP A 15 29.50 -5.84 0.67
N TYR A 16 30.57 -5.85 -0.11
CA TYR A 16 30.84 -4.78 -1.08
C TYR A 16 29.84 -4.81 -2.25
N LYS A 17 29.48 -6.01 -2.72
CA LYS A 17 28.47 -6.17 -3.78
C LYS A 17 27.11 -5.69 -3.36
N TYR A 18 26.65 -6.02 -2.15
CA TYR A 18 25.35 -5.59 -1.65
C TYR A 18 25.31 -4.07 -1.40
N LYS A 19 26.37 -3.48 -0.84
CA LYS A 19 26.46 -2.02 -0.67
C LYS A 19 26.35 -1.28 -2.00
N ASN A 20 26.93 -1.81 -3.06
CA ASN A 20 26.84 -1.20 -4.39
C ASN A 20 25.42 -1.25 -4.94
N ILE A 21 24.72 -2.39 -4.82
CA ILE A 21 23.34 -2.55 -5.31
C ILE A 21 22.40 -1.55 -4.62
N PHE A 22 22.49 -1.40 -3.31
CA PHE A 22 21.66 -0.45 -2.57
C PHE A 22 22.00 1.00 -2.92
N SER A 23 23.26 1.33 -3.11
CA SER A 23 23.69 2.67 -3.51
C SER A 23 23.20 3.03 -4.91
N GLU A 24 23.30 2.10 -5.86
CA GLU A 24 22.79 2.26 -7.22
C GLU A 24 21.26 2.43 -7.23
N TYR A 25 20.55 1.61 -6.45
CA TYR A 25 19.11 1.74 -6.29
C TYR A 25 18.73 3.09 -5.68
N ALA A 26 19.39 3.52 -4.60
CA ALA A 26 19.15 4.82 -3.99
C ALA A 26 19.33 5.97 -5.00
N ASN A 27 20.37 5.93 -5.81
CA ASN A 27 20.61 6.94 -6.86
C ASN A 27 19.50 6.94 -7.91
N ARG A 28 19.02 5.76 -8.32
CA ARG A 28 17.92 5.63 -9.30
C ARG A 28 16.63 6.23 -8.78
N ILE A 29 16.23 5.94 -7.54
CA ILE A 29 15.00 6.50 -6.97
C ILE A 29 15.11 8.00 -6.70
N GLU A 30 16.31 8.52 -6.36
CA GLU A 30 16.54 9.97 -6.25
C GLU A 30 16.40 10.67 -7.60
N ALA A 31 16.95 10.09 -8.67
CA ALA A 31 16.79 10.60 -10.02
C ALA A 31 15.30 10.64 -10.44
N LEU A 32 14.58 9.54 -10.18
CA LEU A 32 13.14 9.46 -10.43
C LEU A 32 12.38 10.55 -9.66
N ARG A 33 12.66 10.73 -8.35
CA ARG A 33 12.03 11.78 -7.55
C ARG A 33 12.30 13.17 -8.06
N LYS A 34 13.53 13.42 -8.53
CA LYS A 34 13.93 14.70 -9.13
C LYS A 34 13.13 14.97 -10.41
N ASP A 35 12.96 13.95 -11.25
CA ASP A 35 12.20 14.06 -12.49
C ASP A 35 10.71 14.33 -12.23
N LEU A 36 10.14 13.67 -11.21
CA LEU A 36 8.73 13.83 -10.83
C LEU A 36 8.42 15.16 -10.12
N LYS A 37 9.42 15.97 -9.76
CA LYS A 37 9.18 17.36 -9.30
C LYS A 37 8.52 18.24 -10.35
N ARG A 38 8.57 17.84 -11.63
CA ARG A 38 7.94 18.58 -12.74
C ARG A 38 6.42 18.41 -12.81
N LEU A 39 5.85 17.43 -12.07
CA LEU A 39 4.42 17.21 -12.02
C LEU A 39 3.68 18.46 -11.54
N LYS A 40 2.63 18.83 -12.26
CA LYS A 40 1.86 20.05 -12.07
C LYS A 40 0.63 19.80 -11.19
N TYR A 41 -0.13 18.77 -11.48
CA TYR A 41 -1.36 18.36 -10.84
C TYR A 41 -1.16 17.18 -9.88
N LEU A 42 -0.51 16.14 -10.34
CA LEU A 42 -0.06 15.05 -9.48
C LEU A 42 1.10 15.53 -8.62
N LYS A 43 1.19 15.02 -7.39
CA LYS A 43 2.28 15.38 -6.47
C LYS A 43 2.84 14.13 -5.80
N ILE A 44 4.16 14.02 -5.79
CA ILE A 44 4.83 13.03 -4.94
C ILE A 44 4.96 13.64 -3.55
N ILE A 45 4.27 13.04 -2.59
CA ILE A 45 4.36 13.49 -1.20
C ILE A 45 5.74 13.14 -0.66
N GLN A 46 6.39 14.11 -0.07
CA GLN A 46 7.72 13.99 0.55
C GLN A 46 7.73 14.72 1.88
N THR A 47 8.59 14.28 2.78
CA THR A 47 8.86 14.96 4.04
C THR A 47 10.37 15.05 4.25
N ASP A 48 10.81 16.09 4.91
CA ASP A 48 12.21 16.28 5.30
C ASP A 48 12.61 15.41 6.50
N ASN A 49 11.62 14.83 7.19
CA ASN A 49 11.87 13.93 8.30
C ASN A 49 12.20 12.52 7.77
N THR A 50 13.49 12.25 7.57
CA THR A 50 14.01 10.99 7.03
C THR A 50 13.75 9.79 7.94
N ASP A 51 13.58 9.99 9.23
CA ASP A 51 13.36 8.91 10.21
C ASP A 51 11.96 8.31 10.13
N ARG A 52 11.02 9.01 9.48
CA ARG A 52 9.61 8.59 9.34
C ARG A 52 9.17 8.41 7.89
N TYR A 53 10.12 8.41 6.97
CA TYR A 53 9.81 8.39 5.55
C TYR A 53 10.65 7.36 4.82
N ASP A 54 9.99 6.34 4.29
CA ASP A 54 10.61 5.34 3.43
C ASP A 54 10.70 5.86 1.99
N ARG A 55 11.92 6.15 1.53
CA ARG A 55 12.19 6.71 0.21
C ARG A 55 11.89 5.74 -0.94
N SER A 56 11.80 4.43 -0.67
CA SER A 56 11.40 3.42 -1.65
C SER A 56 9.91 3.49 -2.01
N LYS A 57 9.11 4.20 -1.21
CA LYS A 57 7.68 4.36 -1.39
C LYS A 57 7.36 5.70 -2.03
N PHE A 58 6.57 5.68 -3.10
CA PHE A 58 6.09 6.85 -3.80
C PHE A 58 4.61 7.05 -3.52
N VAL A 59 4.29 7.99 -2.65
CA VAL A 59 2.91 8.42 -2.39
C VAL A 59 2.53 9.45 -3.44
N ILE A 60 1.71 9.05 -4.40
CA ILE A 60 1.28 9.84 -5.55
C ILE A 60 -0.07 10.44 -5.22
N SER A 61 -0.11 11.72 -4.90
CA SER A 61 -1.34 12.44 -4.53
C SER A 61 -2.06 12.99 -5.76
N VAL A 62 -3.38 12.77 -5.81
CA VAL A 62 -4.31 13.35 -6.78
C VAL A 62 -5.10 14.53 -6.19
N LYS A 63 -4.78 14.98 -4.98
CA LYS A 63 -5.56 16.00 -4.24
C LYS A 63 -5.80 17.28 -5.05
N HIS A 64 -4.92 17.61 -5.97
CA HIS A 64 -4.99 18.81 -6.79
C HIS A 64 -5.24 18.50 -8.28
N ALA A 65 -5.56 17.25 -8.59
CA ALA A 65 -5.88 16.79 -9.93
C ALA A 65 -7.40 16.62 -10.10
N PRO A 66 -7.97 16.90 -11.28
CA PRO A 66 -9.38 16.65 -11.59
C PRO A 66 -9.63 15.17 -11.91
N MET A 67 -9.12 14.29 -11.07
CA MET A 67 -9.27 12.83 -11.16
C MET A 67 -9.23 12.21 -9.77
N SER A 68 -9.80 11.01 -9.64
CA SER A 68 -9.76 10.23 -8.40
C SER A 68 -8.50 9.38 -8.29
N SER A 69 -8.19 8.91 -7.08
CA SER A 69 -7.12 7.93 -6.87
C SER A 69 -7.43 6.60 -7.54
N HIS A 70 -8.71 6.22 -7.60
CA HIS A 70 -9.17 5.03 -8.31
C HIS A 70 -8.95 5.16 -9.82
N GLU A 71 -9.31 6.29 -10.42
CA GLU A 71 -9.06 6.56 -11.85
C GLU A 71 -7.57 6.49 -12.17
N LEU A 72 -6.72 7.10 -11.34
CA LEU A 72 -5.26 7.02 -11.51
C LEU A 72 -4.76 5.57 -11.41
N TYR A 73 -5.24 4.81 -10.42
CA TYR A 73 -4.87 3.40 -10.24
C TYR A 73 -5.21 2.56 -11.46
N GLU A 74 -6.44 2.68 -11.98
CA GLU A 74 -6.91 1.95 -13.17
C GLU A 74 -6.11 2.31 -14.43
N ILE A 75 -5.80 3.59 -14.63
CA ILE A 75 -4.98 4.04 -15.75
C ILE A 75 -3.57 3.43 -15.65
N LEU A 76 -2.92 3.49 -14.48
CA LEU A 76 -1.59 2.93 -14.27
C LEU A 76 -1.58 1.42 -14.52
N LEU A 77 -2.59 0.71 -14.04
CA LEU A 77 -2.71 -0.74 -14.18
C LEU A 77 -2.95 -1.16 -15.64
N HIS A 78 -3.97 -0.59 -16.28
CA HIS A 78 -4.44 -1.10 -17.58
C HIS A 78 -3.71 -0.50 -18.78
N ARG A 79 -3.33 0.78 -18.70
CA ARG A 79 -2.66 1.45 -19.82
C ARG A 79 -1.15 1.31 -19.77
N TYR A 80 -0.56 1.38 -18.56
CA TYR A 80 0.89 1.37 -18.40
C TYR A 80 1.44 0.05 -17.83
N HIS A 81 0.57 -0.89 -17.45
CA HIS A 81 0.94 -2.18 -16.83
C HIS A 81 1.80 -1.98 -15.57
N LEU A 82 1.41 -1.00 -14.75
CA LEU A 82 2.03 -0.68 -13.49
C LEU A 82 1.08 -1.02 -12.35
N GLN A 83 1.36 -2.11 -11.64
CA GLN A 83 0.63 -2.51 -10.45
C GLN A 83 1.07 -1.65 -9.27
N MET A 84 0.12 -0.91 -8.69
CA MET A 84 0.37 -0.15 -7.46
C MET A 84 0.10 -1.02 -6.24
N GLU A 85 0.76 -0.69 -5.13
CA GLU A 85 0.59 -1.40 -3.85
C GLU A 85 -0.80 -1.20 -3.28
N MET A 86 -1.26 0.05 -3.26
CA MET A 86 -2.59 0.40 -2.75
C MET A 86 -3.05 1.75 -3.26
N LEU A 87 -4.34 2.00 -3.14
CA LEU A 87 -4.94 3.33 -3.23
C LEU A 87 -5.70 3.63 -1.94
N ALA A 88 -5.74 4.88 -1.53
CA ALA A 88 -6.52 5.32 -0.37
C ALA A 88 -6.80 6.82 -0.45
N GLY A 89 -8.06 7.21 -0.22
CA GLY A 89 -8.46 8.61 -0.22
C GLY A 89 -8.01 9.33 -1.51
N THR A 90 -7.07 10.23 -1.37
CA THR A 90 -6.59 11.08 -2.47
C THR A 90 -5.19 10.71 -2.95
N TYR A 91 -4.74 9.47 -2.75
CA TYR A 91 -3.42 9.04 -3.20
C TYR A 91 -3.37 7.58 -3.65
N VAL A 92 -2.35 7.29 -4.44
CA VAL A 92 -1.93 5.94 -4.85
C VAL A 92 -0.51 5.71 -4.34
N LEU A 93 -0.22 4.51 -3.85
CA LEU A 93 1.09 4.13 -3.35
C LEU A 93 1.80 3.18 -4.31
N ALA A 94 2.96 3.59 -4.80
CA ALA A 94 3.89 2.70 -5.46
C ALA A 94 5.03 2.30 -4.50
N MET A 95 5.36 1.02 -4.47
CA MET A 95 6.53 0.48 -3.78
C MET A 95 7.59 0.10 -4.79
N THR A 96 8.83 0.47 -4.50
CA THR A 96 9.99 0.10 -5.31
C THR A 96 11.02 -0.66 -4.48
N THR A 97 11.83 -1.47 -5.13
CA THR A 97 12.83 -2.32 -4.50
C THR A 97 14.15 -2.32 -5.28
N VAL A 98 15.19 -2.89 -4.72
CA VAL A 98 16.46 -3.09 -5.43
C VAL A 98 16.33 -3.98 -6.66
N GLY A 99 15.28 -4.80 -6.73
CA GLY A 99 14.99 -5.67 -7.86
C GLY A 99 14.32 -4.97 -9.04
N ASP A 100 13.82 -3.74 -8.86
CA ASP A 100 13.21 -3.00 -9.96
C ASP A 100 14.26 -2.56 -10.98
N THR A 101 13.92 -2.75 -12.25
CA THR A 101 14.79 -2.36 -13.36
C THR A 101 14.72 -0.85 -13.61
N GLN A 102 15.74 -0.29 -14.26
CA GLN A 102 15.69 1.09 -14.71
C GLN A 102 14.50 1.33 -15.66
N GLU A 103 14.21 0.36 -16.54
CA GLU A 103 13.06 0.42 -17.45
C GLU A 103 11.72 0.53 -16.69
N GLY A 104 11.55 -0.23 -15.58
CA GLY A 104 10.35 -0.14 -14.75
C GLY A 104 10.18 1.22 -14.11
N LEU A 105 11.28 1.80 -13.59
CA LEU A 105 11.28 3.13 -13.00
C LEU A 105 11.03 4.23 -14.05
N ASP A 106 11.60 4.10 -15.23
CA ASP A 106 11.37 5.02 -16.36
C ASP A 106 9.92 4.95 -16.82
N ARG A 107 9.33 3.75 -16.90
CA ARG A 107 7.91 3.56 -17.23
C ARG A 107 7.00 4.28 -16.22
N LEU A 108 7.30 4.19 -14.92
CA LEU A 108 6.55 4.92 -13.90
C LEU A 108 6.68 6.44 -14.08
N ARG A 109 7.90 6.93 -14.32
CA ARG A 109 8.15 8.35 -14.60
C ARG A 109 7.33 8.83 -15.78
N ASP A 110 7.45 8.15 -16.91
CA ASP A 110 6.88 8.57 -18.18
C ASP A 110 5.34 8.50 -18.12
N ALA A 111 4.78 7.45 -17.50
CA ALA A 111 3.36 7.34 -17.25
C ALA A 111 2.81 8.53 -16.45
N LEU A 112 3.45 8.85 -15.32
CA LEU A 112 2.98 9.96 -14.47
C LEU A 112 3.09 11.32 -15.16
N LEU A 113 4.17 11.56 -15.93
CA LEU A 113 4.35 12.80 -16.69
C LEU A 113 3.34 12.92 -17.84
N GLU A 114 3.02 11.82 -18.52
CA GLU A 114 2.02 11.79 -19.59
C GLU A 114 0.63 12.05 -19.03
N ILE A 115 0.24 11.35 -17.95
CA ILE A 115 -1.04 11.55 -17.28
C ILE A 115 -1.18 13.00 -16.80
N ASP A 116 -0.16 13.54 -16.15
CA ASP A 116 -0.16 14.92 -15.64
C ASP A 116 -0.34 15.95 -16.79
N LYS A 117 0.27 15.70 -17.93
CA LYS A 117 0.08 16.51 -19.14
C LYS A 117 -1.32 16.37 -19.73
N GLU A 118 -1.91 15.18 -19.72
CA GLU A 118 -3.28 14.96 -20.18
C GLU A 118 -4.30 15.68 -19.30
N ILE A 119 -4.05 15.79 -18.00
CA ILE A 119 -4.87 16.55 -17.07
C ILE A 119 -4.94 18.03 -17.49
N ASP A 120 -3.83 18.62 -17.94
CA ASP A 120 -3.77 20.01 -18.40
C ASP A 120 -4.75 20.28 -19.56
N THR A 121 -4.99 19.28 -20.40
CA THR A 121 -5.92 19.38 -21.53
C THR A 121 -7.38 19.16 -21.16
N ARG A 122 -7.67 18.59 -19.98
CA ARG A 122 -9.01 18.28 -19.50
C ARG A 122 -9.68 19.44 -18.74
N GLN A 123 -9.27 20.68 -18.98
CA GLN A 123 -9.76 21.87 -18.28
C GLN A 123 -11.31 21.91 -18.24
N GLY A 124 -11.89 21.91 -17.02
CA GLY A 124 -13.32 22.06 -16.79
C GLY A 124 -14.00 20.89 -16.07
N ARG A 125 -13.32 19.78 -15.81
CA ARG A 125 -13.88 18.70 -15.00
C ARG A 125 -13.57 19.02 -13.52
N PRO A 126 -14.58 19.17 -12.64
CA PRO A 126 -14.32 19.36 -11.22
C PRO A 126 -13.54 18.13 -10.71
N ALA A 127 -12.59 18.38 -9.79
CA ALA A 127 -11.96 17.28 -9.07
C ALA A 127 -13.06 16.38 -8.52
N ALA A 128 -13.03 15.12 -8.87
CA ALA A 128 -13.91 14.15 -8.25
C ALA A 128 -13.48 14.07 -6.78
N ILE A 129 -14.21 14.77 -5.92
CA ILE A 129 -14.07 14.57 -4.48
C ILE A 129 -14.63 13.17 -4.25
N GLU A 130 -13.77 12.21 -4.10
CA GLU A 130 -14.15 10.88 -3.64
C GLU A 130 -14.62 10.98 -2.20
N THR A 131 -15.88 11.42 -2.02
CA THR A 131 -16.58 11.31 -0.74
C THR A 131 -17.08 9.88 -0.50
N ASP A 132 -17.04 9.04 -1.53
CA ASP A 132 -17.54 7.67 -1.53
C ASP A 132 -16.44 6.60 -1.70
N LEU A 133 -15.24 6.85 -1.20
CA LEU A 133 -14.40 5.70 -0.92
C LEU A 133 -15.14 4.83 0.11
N PRO A 134 -15.33 3.52 -0.16
CA PRO A 134 -15.80 2.63 0.88
C PRO A 134 -14.90 2.86 2.08
N LEU A 135 -15.43 3.32 3.13
CA LEU A 135 -14.99 3.52 4.54
C LEU A 135 -13.56 3.07 4.92
N SER A 136 -12.61 3.03 3.98
CA SER A 136 -11.21 2.61 4.18
C SER A 136 -10.44 3.47 5.19
N GLY A 137 -11.07 4.50 5.73
CA GLY A 137 -10.53 5.32 6.81
C GLY A 137 -11.24 5.17 8.15
N ARG A 138 -12.37 4.46 8.21
CA ARG A 138 -13.15 4.30 9.43
C ARG A 138 -13.25 2.82 9.79
N GLN A 139 -12.24 2.33 10.50
CA GLN A 139 -12.36 1.00 11.10
C GLN A 139 -13.51 1.03 12.11
N PRO A 140 -14.49 0.11 12.01
CA PRO A 140 -15.53 -0.01 13.02
C PRO A 140 -14.88 -0.34 14.37
N ALA A 141 -15.35 0.29 15.43
CA ALA A 141 -14.90 -0.06 16.78
C ALA A 141 -15.53 -1.39 17.17
N LEU A 142 -14.78 -2.49 17.03
CA LEU A 142 -15.25 -3.82 17.38
C LEU A 142 -15.01 -4.12 18.85
N GLU A 143 -15.98 -4.80 19.49
CA GLU A 143 -15.84 -5.28 20.85
C GLU A 143 -14.90 -6.48 20.89
N LYS A 144 -13.77 -6.37 21.59
CA LYS A 144 -12.89 -7.49 21.89
C LYS A 144 -13.50 -8.32 23.01
N VAL A 145 -14.02 -9.51 22.68
CA VAL A 145 -14.62 -10.45 23.63
C VAL A 145 -13.58 -11.46 24.12
N TRP A 146 -12.71 -11.94 23.21
CA TRP A 146 -11.62 -12.86 23.51
C TRP A 146 -10.30 -12.32 22.99
N THR A 147 -9.22 -12.84 23.52
CA THR A 147 -7.91 -12.70 22.87
C THR A 147 -7.86 -13.58 21.62
N ILE A 148 -6.96 -13.26 20.70
CA ILE A 148 -6.73 -14.08 19.49
C ILE A 148 -6.41 -15.54 19.89
N ALA A 149 -5.58 -15.74 20.92
CA ALA A 149 -5.22 -17.06 21.41
C ALA A 149 -6.43 -17.83 21.95
N GLU A 150 -7.32 -17.18 22.71
CA GLU A 150 -8.56 -17.81 23.20
C GLU A 150 -9.51 -18.17 22.05
N ALA A 151 -9.65 -17.32 21.05
CA ALA A 151 -10.47 -17.58 19.88
C ALA A 151 -9.94 -18.78 19.07
N VAL A 152 -8.62 -18.84 18.85
CA VAL A 152 -7.97 -19.95 18.14
C VAL A 152 -8.12 -21.27 18.88
N ASN A 153 -8.04 -21.27 20.22
CA ASN A 153 -8.21 -22.48 21.04
C ASN A 153 -9.66 -23.01 21.07
N ARG A 154 -10.64 -22.27 20.55
CA ARG A 154 -12.05 -22.67 20.49
C ARG A 154 -12.48 -23.20 19.11
N ARG A 155 -11.53 -23.53 18.24
CA ARG A 155 -11.78 -24.00 16.87
C ARG A 155 -12.60 -25.28 16.76
N ASP A 156 -12.71 -26.07 17.81
CA ASP A 156 -13.58 -27.26 17.93
C ASP A 156 -15.09 -26.93 17.93
N LYS A 157 -15.46 -25.67 18.16
CA LYS A 157 -16.86 -25.19 18.25
C LYS A 157 -17.26 -24.21 17.16
N ILE A 158 -16.52 -24.21 16.03
CA ILE A 158 -16.75 -23.28 14.93
C ILE A 158 -18.00 -23.68 14.13
N GLN A 159 -18.77 -22.66 13.74
CA GLN A 159 -19.84 -22.78 12.75
C GLN A 159 -19.51 -21.86 11.57
N LYS A 160 -19.58 -22.40 10.36
CA LYS A 160 -19.55 -21.57 9.14
C LYS A 160 -20.90 -20.89 8.96
N ARG A 161 -20.87 -19.58 8.70
CA ARG A 161 -22.06 -18.74 8.47
C ARG A 161 -21.81 -17.81 7.30
N SER A 162 -22.89 -17.31 6.69
CA SER A 162 -22.82 -16.17 5.78
C SER A 162 -22.37 -14.92 6.56
N PHE A 163 -21.97 -13.86 5.87
CA PHE A 163 -21.62 -12.59 6.52
C PHE A 163 -22.81 -12.03 7.29
N GLU A 164 -23.99 -12.04 6.73
CA GLU A 164 -25.21 -11.52 7.34
C GLU A 164 -25.61 -12.31 8.60
N ASP A 165 -25.50 -13.64 8.56
CA ASP A 165 -25.83 -14.52 9.67
C ASP A 165 -24.75 -14.52 10.77
N SER A 166 -23.58 -13.93 10.47
CA SER A 166 -22.47 -13.83 11.43
C SER A 166 -22.56 -12.61 12.34
N ILE A 167 -23.46 -11.66 12.06
CA ILE A 167 -23.64 -10.46 12.87
C ILE A 167 -23.98 -10.86 14.32
N GLY A 168 -23.24 -10.29 15.28
CA GLY A 168 -23.34 -10.59 16.71
C GLY A 168 -22.52 -11.79 17.17
N CYS A 169 -22.05 -12.64 16.25
CA CYS A 169 -21.13 -13.73 16.56
C CYS A 169 -19.71 -13.21 16.87
N ILE A 170 -18.88 -14.08 17.48
CA ILE A 170 -17.47 -13.77 17.70
C ILE A 170 -16.67 -14.44 16.61
N SER A 171 -15.85 -13.67 15.90
CA SER A 171 -15.01 -14.20 14.84
C SER A 171 -13.89 -15.08 15.40
N VAL A 172 -13.57 -16.15 14.67
CA VAL A 172 -12.39 -17.00 14.91
C VAL A 172 -11.41 -16.92 13.73
N GLU A 173 -11.74 -16.09 12.72
CA GLU A 173 -10.93 -15.85 11.55
C GLU A 173 -10.70 -14.35 11.36
N TYR A 174 -9.67 -14.03 10.60
CA TYR A 174 -9.43 -12.66 10.15
C TYR A 174 -10.32 -12.37 8.93
N ALA A 175 -10.87 -11.17 8.85
CA ALA A 175 -11.45 -10.63 7.64
C ALA A 175 -10.68 -9.39 7.20
N TYR A 176 -10.29 -9.35 5.95
CA TYR A 176 -9.46 -8.29 5.37
C TYR A 176 -10.20 -7.58 4.26
N LEU A 177 -10.01 -6.28 4.18
CA LEU A 177 -10.28 -5.53 2.97
C LEU A 177 -8.95 -5.27 2.27
N TYR A 178 -8.84 -5.66 1.01
CA TYR A 178 -7.63 -5.45 0.23
C TYR A 178 -7.94 -4.59 -1.00
N PRO A 179 -7.10 -3.61 -1.32
CA PRO A 179 -6.01 -3.05 -0.54
C PRO A 179 -6.47 -2.20 0.65
N PRO A 180 -5.72 -1.99 1.76
CA PRO A 180 -4.31 -2.31 1.96
C PRO A 180 -4.02 -3.66 2.63
N GLY A 181 -5.03 -4.50 2.87
CA GLY A 181 -4.85 -5.79 3.53
C GLY A 181 -4.78 -5.71 5.05
N SER A 182 -5.15 -4.57 5.64
CA SER A 182 -5.33 -4.46 7.08
C SER A 182 -6.57 -5.26 7.52
N PRO A 183 -6.49 -6.02 8.62
CA PRO A 183 -7.66 -6.74 9.09
C PRO A 183 -8.75 -5.78 9.55
N LEU A 184 -9.96 -5.98 9.04
CA LEU A 184 -11.17 -5.29 9.49
C LEU A 184 -11.75 -5.97 10.72
N ILE A 185 -11.66 -7.30 10.79
CA ILE A 185 -12.08 -8.13 11.91
C ILE A 185 -10.91 -9.05 12.28
N VAL A 186 -10.60 -9.15 13.56
CA VAL A 186 -9.62 -10.12 14.06
C VAL A 186 -10.28 -11.19 14.93
N PRO A 187 -9.68 -12.40 15.07
CA PRO A 187 -10.22 -13.43 15.93
C PRO A 187 -10.42 -12.93 17.37
N GLY A 188 -11.60 -13.21 17.93
CA GLY A 188 -11.98 -12.78 19.27
C GLY A 188 -12.84 -11.51 19.32
N GLU A 189 -13.05 -10.86 18.19
CA GLU A 189 -13.93 -9.69 18.08
C GLU A 189 -15.36 -10.07 17.72
N ARG A 190 -16.32 -9.28 18.23
CA ARG A 190 -17.73 -9.41 17.88
C ARG A 190 -18.00 -8.74 16.53
N ILE A 191 -18.53 -9.50 15.59
CA ILE A 191 -18.88 -9.04 14.25
C ILE A 191 -20.07 -8.09 14.35
N THR A 192 -19.91 -6.87 13.86
CA THR A 192 -20.98 -5.86 13.81
C THR A 192 -21.57 -5.77 12.41
N LYS A 193 -22.80 -5.22 12.33
CA LYS A 193 -23.43 -4.93 11.05
C LYS A 193 -22.58 -3.98 10.19
N GLU A 194 -22.00 -2.94 10.82
CA GLU A 194 -21.13 -1.98 10.13
C GLU A 194 -19.90 -2.67 9.51
N ALA A 195 -19.27 -3.64 10.22
CA ALA A 195 -18.15 -4.38 9.68
C ALA A 195 -18.54 -5.26 8.47
N VAL A 196 -19.74 -5.86 8.50
CA VAL A 196 -20.26 -6.66 7.40
C VAL A 196 -20.60 -5.81 6.17
N GLU A 197 -21.12 -4.59 6.38
CA GLU A 197 -21.44 -3.65 5.29
C GLU A 197 -20.19 -3.11 4.58
N ILE A 198 -19.01 -3.18 5.23
CA ILE A 198 -17.73 -2.77 4.66
C ILE A 198 -17.06 -3.90 3.86
N LEU A 199 -17.32 -5.17 4.21
CA LEU A 199 -16.76 -6.37 3.56
C LEU A 199 -17.53 -6.70 2.28
#